data_7f6ee1c7da61d8babbc455af51a2dc07
#
_entry.id   7f6ee1c7da61d8babbc455af51a2dc07
#
_cell.length_a   1.000
_cell.length_b   1.000
_cell.length_c   1.000
_cell.angle_alpha   90.00
_cell.angle_beta   90.00
_cell.angle_gamma   90.00
#
_symmetry.space_group_name_H-M   'P 1'
#
loop_
_entity.id
_entity.type
_entity.pdbx_description
1 polymer ?
#
loop_
_entity_poly.entity_id
_entity_poly.type
_entity_poly.pdbx_seq_one_letter_code
_entity_poly.pdbx_strand_id
1 'polypeptide(L)'
;MFKGEEKKQAEGIRGYSLFVSKGSPEFALSTALAKGIGSKFLAAGAAPTLHHAEPIKGENRKLLDPQKGIYEAPFAVLRLAQMPAVLIEVGVIANKDDEEQLNSRKYRSTLQQAVLSALSDFCPARM
;
A
#
# COMPACT_ATOMS: atom_id res chain seq x y z
N MET A 1 10.15 14.07 -14.44
CA MET A 1 11.09 13.13 -15.07
C MET A 1 12.34 13.03 -14.22
N PHE A 2 12.84 11.83 -14.03
CA PHE A 2 14.02 11.59 -13.20
C PHE A 2 15.31 11.91 -13.94
N LYS A 3 16.26 12.54 -13.24
CA LYS A 3 17.62 12.71 -13.72
C LYS A 3 18.38 11.40 -13.49
N GLY A 4 19.54 11.20 -14.12
CA GLY A 4 20.26 9.93 -14.22
C GLY A 4 20.25 9.02 -12.99
N GLU A 5 20.77 9.48 -11.84
CA GLU A 5 20.83 8.67 -10.62
C GLU A 5 19.46 8.43 -10.00
N GLU A 6 18.59 9.45 -10.02
CA GLU A 6 17.21 9.32 -9.54
C GLU A 6 16.44 8.30 -10.36
N LYS A 7 16.66 8.26 -11.68
CA LYS A 7 16.03 7.27 -12.55
C LYS A 7 16.49 5.85 -12.23
N LYS A 8 17.81 5.64 -12.02
CA LYS A 8 18.35 4.34 -11.63
C LYS A 8 17.79 3.88 -10.29
N GLN A 9 17.68 4.80 -9.34
CA GLN A 9 17.13 4.52 -8.03
C GLN A 9 15.65 4.13 -8.13
N ALA A 10 14.87 4.86 -8.92
CA ALA A 10 13.46 4.57 -9.15
C ALA A 10 13.24 3.24 -9.87
N GLU A 11 14.13 2.85 -10.78
CA GLU A 11 14.05 1.57 -11.48
C GLU A 11 14.18 0.37 -10.53
N GLY A 12 14.90 0.52 -9.40
CA GLY A 12 15.02 -0.51 -8.37
C GLY A 12 13.87 -0.52 -7.38
N ILE A 13 13.01 0.50 -7.39
CA ILE A 13 11.90 0.64 -6.45
C ILE A 13 10.62 0.14 -7.10
N ARG A 14 10.04 -0.93 -6.55
CA ARG A 14 8.81 -1.51 -7.07
C ARG A 14 8.02 -2.16 -5.95
N GLY A 15 6.73 -2.33 -6.17
CA GLY A 15 5.83 -2.99 -5.25
C GLY A 15 4.76 -2.07 -4.69
N TYR A 16 3.84 -2.64 -3.94
CA TYR A 16 2.74 -1.91 -3.33
C TYR A 16 3.13 -1.36 -1.94
N SER A 17 2.35 -0.40 -1.47
CA SER A 17 2.45 0.13 -0.09
C SER A 17 1.06 0.37 0.47
N LEU A 18 0.89 0.14 1.76
CA LEU A 18 -0.36 0.40 2.48
C LEU A 18 -0.08 1.40 3.59
N PHE A 19 -0.92 2.43 3.70
CA PHE A 19 -0.73 3.48 4.70
C PHE A 19 -1.94 3.59 5.61
N VAL A 20 -1.68 3.73 6.90
CA VAL A 20 -2.67 4.03 7.94
C VAL A 20 -2.16 5.18 8.80
N SER A 21 -3.04 5.85 9.55
CA SER A 21 -2.63 7.01 10.35
C SER A 21 -2.98 6.82 11.81
N LYS A 22 -1.98 7.01 12.68
CA LYS A 22 -2.18 7.05 14.13
C LYS A 22 -3.07 8.21 14.57
N GLY A 23 -3.18 9.25 13.75
CA GLY A 23 -4.06 10.38 14.01
C GLY A 23 -5.54 10.08 13.76
N SER A 24 -5.86 8.94 13.17
CA SER A 24 -7.23 8.52 12.96
C SER A 24 -7.80 7.90 14.25
N PRO A 25 -9.05 8.22 14.65
CA PRO A 25 -9.69 7.55 15.78
C PRO A 25 -9.91 6.05 15.53
N GLU A 26 -9.85 5.61 14.29
CA GLU A 26 -10.03 4.22 13.88
C GLU A 26 -8.72 3.54 13.47
N PHE A 27 -7.59 3.98 14.05
CA PHE A 27 -6.27 3.46 13.71
C PHE A 27 -6.18 1.93 13.86
N ALA A 28 -6.72 1.38 14.96
CA ALA A 28 -6.65 -0.06 15.21
C ALA A 28 -7.41 -0.86 14.15
N LEU A 29 -8.62 -0.44 13.80
CA LEU A 29 -9.41 -1.08 12.76
C LEU A 29 -8.81 -0.88 11.38
N SER A 30 -8.27 0.31 11.10
CA SER A 30 -7.57 0.58 9.85
C SER A 30 -6.37 -0.35 9.67
N THR A 31 -5.60 -0.55 10.74
CA THR A 31 -4.45 -1.46 10.73
C THR A 31 -4.88 -2.90 10.49
N ALA A 32 -5.97 -3.34 11.13
CA ALA A 32 -6.53 -4.68 10.92
C ALA A 32 -6.96 -4.87 9.45
N LEU A 33 -7.63 -3.89 8.87
CA LEU A 33 -8.02 -3.92 7.45
C LEU A 33 -6.78 -3.97 6.55
N ALA A 34 -5.77 -3.12 6.83
CA ALA A 34 -4.53 -3.10 6.05
C ALA A 34 -3.83 -4.46 6.09
N LYS A 35 -3.79 -5.12 7.24
CA LYS A 35 -3.22 -6.47 7.35
C LYS A 35 -3.97 -7.48 6.49
N GLY A 36 -5.29 -7.39 6.46
CA GLY A 36 -6.12 -8.24 5.60
C GLY A 36 -5.81 -8.01 4.12
N ILE A 37 -5.73 -6.75 3.70
CA ILE A 37 -5.39 -6.39 2.32
C ILE A 37 -3.99 -6.91 1.97
N GLY A 38 -3.01 -6.66 2.84
CA GLY A 38 -1.64 -7.11 2.63
C GLY A 38 -1.54 -8.63 2.47
N SER A 39 -2.26 -9.38 3.29
CA SER A 39 -2.29 -10.84 3.20
C SER A 39 -2.86 -11.30 1.85
N LYS A 40 -3.93 -10.68 1.39
CA LYS A 40 -4.55 -11.03 0.09
C LYS A 40 -3.64 -10.64 -1.08
N PHE A 41 -2.96 -9.48 -0.99
CA PHE A 41 -1.99 -9.07 -2.01
C PHE A 41 -0.84 -10.06 -2.12
N LEU A 42 -0.28 -10.48 -0.99
CA LEU A 42 0.81 -11.47 -0.98
C LEU A 42 0.35 -12.81 -1.57
N ALA A 43 -0.84 -13.26 -1.19
CA ALA A 43 -1.42 -14.50 -1.74
C ALA A 43 -1.65 -14.41 -3.24
N ALA A 44 -1.91 -13.21 -3.75
CA ALA A 44 -2.11 -12.96 -5.19
C ALA A 44 -0.80 -12.79 -5.97
N GLY A 45 0.34 -12.85 -5.29
CA GLY A 45 1.66 -12.73 -5.91
C GLY A 45 2.23 -11.32 -5.96
N ALA A 46 1.55 -10.33 -5.39
CA ALA A 46 2.09 -8.97 -5.29
C ALA A 46 3.15 -8.91 -4.18
N ALA A 47 4.09 -8.00 -4.30
CA ALA A 47 5.16 -7.80 -3.32
C ALA A 47 5.15 -6.36 -2.81
N PRO A 48 5.41 -6.13 -1.52
CA PRO A 48 5.48 -4.77 -0.99
C PRO A 48 6.81 -4.11 -1.31
N THR A 49 6.80 -2.77 -1.35
CA THR A 49 8.04 -2.00 -1.36
C THR A 49 8.34 -1.47 0.05
N LEU A 50 9.61 -1.44 0.43
CA LEU A 50 10.06 -0.86 1.69
C LEU A 50 10.73 0.50 1.50
N HIS A 51 10.63 1.06 0.29
CA HIS A 51 11.26 2.33 -0.07
C HIS A 51 10.84 3.49 0.86
N HIS A 52 9.57 3.54 1.26
CA HIS A 52 9.06 4.63 2.09
C HIS A 52 9.65 4.65 3.51
N ALA A 53 10.27 3.57 3.95
CA ALA A 53 10.94 3.50 5.25
C ALA A 53 12.42 3.82 5.18
N GLU A 54 12.98 4.09 3.99
CA GLU A 54 14.39 4.44 3.84
C GLU A 54 14.70 5.78 4.52
N PRO A 55 15.92 5.94 5.09
CA PRO A 55 16.29 7.17 5.79
C PRO A 55 16.64 8.29 4.80
N ILE A 56 15.72 8.61 3.92
CA ILE A 56 15.84 9.63 2.89
C ILE A 56 14.85 10.74 3.21
N LYS A 57 15.27 11.98 3.05
CA LYS A 57 14.42 13.15 3.30
C LYS A 57 13.10 13.03 2.51
N GLY A 58 11.98 13.10 3.22
CA GLY A 58 10.64 13.00 2.63
C GLY A 58 10.10 11.58 2.53
N GLU A 59 10.94 10.56 2.76
CA GLU A 59 10.53 9.15 2.62
C GLU A 59 10.51 8.37 3.93
N ASN A 60 11.19 8.79 4.93
CA ASN A 60 11.41 8.05 6.18
C ASN A 60 10.12 7.84 6.98
N ARG A 61 9.19 7.06 6.43
CA ARG A 61 7.92 6.70 7.07
C ARG A 61 8.13 5.55 8.04
N LYS A 62 7.37 5.55 9.12
CA LYS A 62 7.43 4.47 10.10
C LYS A 62 6.80 3.20 9.52
N LEU A 63 7.56 2.13 9.48
CA LEU A 63 7.13 0.84 8.97
C LEU A 63 6.47 0.04 10.10
N LEU A 64 5.20 -0.27 9.96
CA LEU A 64 4.43 -1.00 10.96
C LEU A 64 4.47 -2.51 10.75
N ASP A 65 4.46 -2.95 9.48
CA ASP A 65 4.53 -4.36 9.12
C ASP A 65 5.32 -4.50 7.83
N PRO A 66 6.61 -4.88 7.93
CA PRO A 66 7.46 -4.98 6.74
C PRO A 66 7.06 -6.12 5.80
N GLN A 67 6.48 -7.19 6.31
CA GLN A 67 6.07 -8.32 5.47
C GLN A 67 4.88 -7.95 4.57
N LYS A 68 3.99 -7.13 5.08
CA LYS A 68 2.77 -6.72 4.37
C LYS A 68 2.86 -5.32 3.77
N GLY A 69 3.98 -4.61 3.97
CA GLY A 69 4.18 -3.27 3.41
C GLY A 69 3.28 -2.21 4.02
N ILE A 70 3.05 -2.26 5.33
CA ILE A 70 2.17 -1.33 6.04
C ILE A 70 2.99 -0.25 6.73
N TYR A 71 2.65 1.01 6.45
CA TYR A 71 3.32 2.19 6.98
C TYR A 71 2.34 3.06 7.76
N GLU A 72 2.87 3.82 8.71
CA GLU A 72 2.16 4.93 9.32
C GLU A 72 2.48 6.21 8.54
N ALA A 73 1.47 7.01 8.21
CA ALA A 73 1.65 8.32 7.60
C ALA A 73 0.48 9.23 7.97
N PRO A 74 0.75 10.51 8.34
CA PRO A 74 -0.28 11.43 8.78
C PRO A 74 -1.00 12.12 7.60
N PHE A 75 -1.29 11.40 6.53
CA PHE A 75 -2.02 11.94 5.38
C PHE A 75 -3.42 12.40 5.82
N ALA A 76 -3.83 13.56 5.34
CA ALA A 76 -5.11 14.16 5.75
C ALA A 76 -6.30 13.23 5.50
N VAL A 77 -6.31 12.55 4.36
CA VAL A 77 -7.39 11.62 4.00
C VAL A 77 -7.53 10.48 5.02
N LEU A 78 -6.44 10.06 5.63
CA LEU A 78 -6.44 9.01 6.66
C LEU A 78 -6.73 9.57 8.04
N ARG A 79 -6.06 10.69 8.37
CA ARG A 79 -6.15 11.31 9.70
C ARG A 79 -7.55 11.85 10.00
N LEU A 80 -8.23 12.38 8.97
CA LEU A 80 -9.54 12.99 9.13
C LEU A 80 -10.71 12.02 8.88
N ALA A 81 -10.43 10.81 8.45
CA ALA A 81 -11.45 9.80 8.24
C ALA A 81 -12.08 9.38 9.56
N GLN A 82 -13.42 9.32 9.60
CA GLN A 82 -14.19 8.90 10.77
C GLN A 82 -14.58 7.42 10.71
N MET A 83 -14.01 6.69 9.77
CA MET A 83 -14.19 5.25 9.57
C MET A 83 -12.82 4.62 9.34
N PRO A 84 -12.70 3.29 9.44
CA PRO A 84 -11.46 2.63 9.06
C PRO A 84 -11.06 3.03 7.65
N ALA A 85 -9.79 3.41 7.47
CA ALA A 85 -9.30 3.93 6.20
C ALA A 85 -7.86 3.46 5.96
N VAL A 86 -7.60 3.03 4.73
CA VAL A 86 -6.29 2.58 4.26
C VAL A 86 -6.02 3.24 2.91
N LEU A 87 -4.86 3.83 2.75
CA LEU A 87 -4.40 4.34 1.46
C LEU A 87 -3.55 3.27 0.80
N ILE A 88 -3.92 2.87 -0.41
CA ILE A 88 -3.23 1.81 -1.15
C ILE A 88 -2.47 2.43 -2.32
N GLU A 89 -1.15 2.29 -2.32
CA GLU A 89 -0.33 2.54 -3.50
C GLU A 89 -0.08 1.19 -4.17
N VAL A 90 -0.59 1.01 -5.38
CA VAL A 90 -0.56 -0.30 -6.05
C VAL A 90 0.74 -0.59 -6.76
N GLY A 91 1.59 0.41 -6.96
CA GLY A 91 2.89 0.25 -7.60
C GLY A 91 3.61 1.57 -7.75
N VAL A 92 4.80 1.52 -8.32
CA VAL A 92 5.66 2.68 -8.56
C VAL A 92 5.71 2.97 -10.05
N ILE A 93 5.08 4.05 -10.49
CA ILE A 93 4.96 4.41 -11.92
C ILE A 93 6.33 4.57 -12.58
N ALA A 94 7.34 5.06 -11.84
CA ALA A 94 8.68 5.22 -12.35
C ALA A 94 9.41 3.89 -12.58
N ASN A 95 8.90 2.78 -12.03
CA ASN A 95 9.43 1.44 -12.27
C ASN A 95 8.75 0.84 -13.49
N LYS A 96 9.55 0.41 -14.46
CA LYS A 96 9.04 -0.10 -15.73
C LYS A 96 8.17 -1.36 -15.55
N ASP A 97 8.59 -2.27 -14.69
CA ASP A 97 7.85 -3.50 -14.44
C ASP A 97 6.50 -3.20 -13.78
N ASP A 98 6.47 -2.31 -12.79
CA ASP A 98 5.23 -1.89 -12.14
C ASP A 98 4.31 -1.17 -13.13
N GLU A 99 4.86 -0.30 -13.98
CA GLU A 99 4.08 0.37 -15.02
C GLU A 99 3.42 -0.63 -15.96
N GLU A 100 4.17 -1.62 -16.43
CA GLU A 100 3.65 -2.67 -17.31
C GLU A 100 2.54 -3.49 -16.63
N GLN A 101 2.73 -3.85 -15.35
CA GLN A 101 1.72 -4.58 -14.59
C GLN A 101 0.46 -3.74 -14.39
N LEU A 102 0.61 -2.46 -14.06
CA LEU A 102 -0.54 -1.56 -13.85
C LEU A 102 -1.33 -1.31 -15.14
N ASN A 103 -0.70 -1.47 -16.30
CA ASN A 103 -1.37 -1.43 -17.59
C ASN A 103 -2.05 -2.75 -17.95
N SER A 104 -1.79 -3.82 -17.22
CA SER A 104 -2.43 -5.11 -17.44
C SER A 104 -3.81 -5.15 -16.77
N ARG A 105 -4.85 -5.41 -17.56
CA ARG A 105 -6.21 -5.58 -17.04
C ARG A 105 -6.26 -6.74 -16.05
N LYS A 106 -5.58 -7.83 -16.37
CA LYS A 106 -5.52 -9.02 -15.52
C LYS A 106 -4.94 -8.70 -14.15
N TYR A 107 -3.83 -7.96 -14.11
CA TYR A 107 -3.18 -7.58 -12.86
C TYR A 107 -4.08 -6.66 -12.01
N ARG A 108 -4.68 -5.64 -12.64
CA ARG A 108 -5.61 -4.75 -11.93
C ARG A 108 -6.81 -5.51 -11.38
N SER A 109 -7.36 -6.45 -12.15
CA SER A 109 -8.47 -7.29 -11.70
C SER A 109 -8.06 -8.16 -10.50
N THR A 110 -6.86 -8.73 -10.54
CA THR A 110 -6.32 -9.52 -9.44
C THR A 110 -6.24 -8.71 -8.16
N LEU A 111 -5.73 -7.46 -8.22
CA LEU A 111 -5.65 -6.59 -7.06
C LEU A 111 -7.04 -6.19 -6.56
N GLN A 112 -7.96 -5.90 -7.46
CA GLN A 112 -9.35 -5.57 -7.11
C GLN A 112 -10.01 -6.71 -6.35
N GLN A 113 -9.85 -7.94 -6.82
CA GLN A 113 -10.40 -9.11 -6.15
C GLN A 113 -9.79 -9.31 -4.77
N ALA A 114 -8.50 -9.05 -4.63
CA ALA A 114 -7.82 -9.12 -3.34
C ALA A 114 -8.40 -8.13 -2.34
N VAL A 115 -8.62 -6.88 -2.76
CA VAL A 115 -9.23 -5.84 -1.91
C VAL A 115 -10.66 -6.22 -1.53
N LEU A 116 -11.46 -6.68 -2.49
CA LEU A 116 -12.85 -7.11 -2.23
C LEU A 116 -12.89 -8.27 -1.24
N SER A 117 -12.00 -9.23 -1.39
CA SER A 117 -11.90 -10.37 -0.47
C SER A 117 -11.52 -9.91 0.95
N ALA A 118 -10.57 -8.99 1.07
CA ALA A 118 -10.17 -8.44 2.37
C ALA A 118 -11.32 -7.69 3.04
N LEU A 119 -12.06 -6.87 2.27
CA LEU A 119 -13.22 -6.14 2.78
C LEU A 119 -14.32 -7.11 3.25
N SER A 120 -14.58 -8.14 2.48
CA SER A 120 -15.57 -9.17 2.82
C SER A 120 -15.23 -9.86 4.14
N ASP A 121 -13.96 -10.21 4.34
CA ASP A 121 -13.51 -10.84 5.59
C ASP A 121 -13.54 -9.85 6.75
N PHE A 122 -13.30 -8.57 6.49
CA PHE A 122 -13.29 -7.53 7.52
C PHE A 122 -14.68 -7.18 8.04
N CYS A 123 -15.70 -7.21 7.17
CA CYS A 123 -17.07 -6.76 7.48
C CYS A 123 -18.15 -7.83 7.31
N PRO A 124 -17.90 -9.13 7.59
CA PRO A 124 -18.88 -10.17 7.24
C PRO A 124 -20.23 -10.02 7.97
N ALA A 125 -20.21 -9.54 9.20
CA ALA A 125 -21.42 -9.40 10.02
C ALA A 125 -22.19 -8.11 9.75
N ARG A 126 -21.66 -7.21 8.91
CA ARG A 126 -22.24 -5.89 8.62
C ARG A 126 -22.78 -5.80 7.19
N MET A 127 -22.57 -6.83 6.42
CA MET A 127 -22.96 -6.86 5.00
C MET A 127 -24.25 -7.66 4.77
#